data_f017d9fc990e570a5e4f66516556ffa3
#
_entry.id   f017d9fc990e570a5e4f66516556ffa3
#
_cell.length_a   1.000
_cell.length_b   1.000
_cell.length_c   1.000
_cell.angle_alpha   90.00
_cell.angle_beta   90.00
_cell.angle_gamma   90.00
#
_symmetry.space_group_name_H-M   'P 1'
#
loop_
_entity.id
_entity.type
_entity.pdbx_description
1 polymer ?
#
loop_
_entity_poly.entity_id
_entity_poly.type
_entity_poly.pdbx_seq_one_letter_code
_entity_poly.pdbx_strand_id
1 'polypeptide(L)'
;RRSSDLKVIKVTSEGFEQALEQEKIHHAQVYLCQNDGTLMSLTYAKQFPILTIACGPTNSIRGASYLAGLKDAVVLDVGGTTSDIGVLVDGFPRESSLAVDVGGVRTNFRMPDIVSIGVGGGSLVREQPDGSVTVGPDSVGYRITQEALVFGGTQLTTTDIAVRLGHAQVGDPSKVAHLDQAFAEKVYQKIGELVSEAIDRMKTSSADVTVVLVGGGSIIIPEELTGVKALIRNENGAVANAIGASIAQISGQYEQIYVYSKIQRDAALADAQEKAVQQAELAGAVPGTIELVEVEETPLAYHPENATRLRVKVVGNMY
;
A
#
# COMPACT_ATOMS: atom_id res chain seq x y z
N ARG A 1 -23.50 -5.44 -5.33
CA ARG A 1 -22.15 -5.27 -4.72
C ARG A 1 -21.87 -3.80 -4.39
N ARG A 2 -22.21 -2.82 -5.26
CA ARG A 2 -22.10 -1.37 -4.93
C ARG A 2 -22.81 -0.97 -3.63
N SER A 3 -23.87 -1.65 -3.25
CA SER A 3 -24.61 -1.33 -2.02
C SER A 3 -23.97 -1.86 -0.75
N SER A 4 -23.12 -2.89 -0.82
CA SER A 4 -22.42 -3.44 0.36
C SER A 4 -21.26 -2.55 0.80
N ASP A 5 -20.45 -2.09 -0.14
CA ASP A 5 -19.25 -1.27 0.13
C ASP A 5 -19.67 0.12 0.64
N LEU A 6 -20.71 0.71 0.03
CA LEU A 6 -21.34 1.92 0.54
C LEU A 6 -21.86 1.78 1.98
N LYS A 7 -22.43 0.61 2.32
CA LYS A 7 -22.89 0.34 3.70
C LYS A 7 -21.73 0.25 4.68
N VAL A 8 -20.65 -0.45 4.33
CA VAL A 8 -19.48 -0.60 5.21
C VAL A 8 -18.86 0.75 5.51
N ILE A 9 -18.52 1.54 4.50
CA ILE A 9 -17.93 2.88 4.71
C ILE A 9 -18.88 3.79 5.49
N LYS A 10 -20.17 3.76 5.20
CA LYS A 10 -21.14 4.56 5.93
C LYS A 10 -21.18 4.18 7.41
N VAL A 11 -21.32 2.89 7.73
CA VAL A 11 -21.37 2.39 9.12
C VAL A 11 -20.06 2.70 9.85
N THR A 12 -18.91 2.47 9.21
CA THR A 12 -17.60 2.76 9.81
C THR A 12 -17.43 4.26 10.07
N SER A 13 -17.82 5.11 9.12
CA SER A 13 -17.73 6.56 9.25
C SER A 13 -18.64 7.09 10.34
N GLU A 14 -19.90 6.63 10.39
CA GLU A 14 -20.86 7.02 11.41
C GLU A 14 -20.43 6.54 12.81
N GLY A 15 -19.89 5.31 12.91
CA GLY A 15 -19.34 4.80 14.17
C GLY A 15 -18.13 5.59 14.66
N PHE A 16 -17.27 6.04 13.75
CA PHE A 16 -16.12 6.87 14.10
C PHE A 16 -16.55 8.28 14.55
N GLU A 17 -17.48 8.92 13.84
CA GLU A 17 -18.05 10.21 14.24
C GLU A 17 -18.72 10.12 15.63
N GLN A 18 -19.49 9.04 15.90
CA GLN A 18 -20.09 8.80 17.20
C GLN A 18 -19.05 8.59 18.30
N ALA A 19 -17.98 7.87 18.04
CA ALA A 19 -16.90 7.67 19.00
C ALA A 19 -16.22 8.99 19.36
N LEU A 20 -15.93 9.86 18.38
CA LEU A 20 -15.38 11.20 18.63
C LEU A 20 -16.32 12.06 19.48
N GLU A 21 -17.63 11.99 19.22
CA GLU A 21 -18.62 12.72 20.01
C GLU A 21 -18.71 12.21 21.45
N GLN A 22 -18.69 10.88 21.66
CA GLN A 22 -18.67 10.27 22.99
C GLN A 22 -17.43 10.66 23.79
N GLU A 23 -16.28 10.76 23.14
CA GLU A 23 -15.01 11.20 23.73
C GLU A 23 -14.90 12.74 23.83
N LYS A 24 -15.94 13.49 23.45
CA LYS A 24 -16.00 14.96 23.46
C LYS A 24 -14.95 15.64 22.57
N ILE A 25 -14.56 14.99 21.49
CA ILE A 25 -13.62 15.52 20.48
C ILE A 25 -14.43 16.21 19.37
N HIS A 26 -14.92 17.43 19.65
CA HIS A 26 -15.85 18.14 18.75
C HIS A 26 -15.18 18.97 17.65
N HIS A 27 -13.87 19.18 17.72
CA HIS A 27 -13.13 20.06 16.79
C HIS A 27 -12.22 19.30 15.83
N ALA A 28 -12.21 17.97 15.88
CA ALA A 28 -11.40 17.16 14.99
C ALA A 28 -11.99 17.11 13.58
N GLN A 29 -11.17 17.44 12.59
CA GLN A 29 -11.50 17.13 11.19
C GLN A 29 -11.10 15.69 10.87
N VAL A 30 -12.02 14.95 10.27
CA VAL A 30 -11.81 13.54 9.95
C VAL A 30 -11.53 13.38 8.46
N TYR A 31 -10.40 12.75 8.18
CA TYR A 31 -10.00 12.41 6.83
C TYR A 31 -9.82 10.89 6.70
N LEU A 32 -10.02 10.38 5.52
CA LEU A 32 -9.68 9.00 5.15
C LEU A 32 -8.58 9.01 4.09
N CYS A 33 -7.68 8.03 4.21
CA CYS A 33 -6.64 7.82 3.21
C CYS A 33 -7.26 7.27 1.92
N GLN A 34 -6.79 7.79 0.80
CA GLN A 34 -7.11 7.30 -0.54
C GLN A 34 -6.08 6.24 -0.99
N ASN A 35 -6.47 5.49 -1.99
CA ASN A 35 -5.63 4.48 -2.62
C ASN A 35 -4.45 5.04 -3.43
N ASP A 36 -4.37 6.34 -3.58
CA ASP A 36 -3.25 7.07 -4.22
C ASP A 36 -2.25 7.66 -3.21
N GLY A 37 -2.45 7.42 -1.90
CA GLY A 37 -1.60 7.92 -0.82
C GLY A 37 -1.90 9.34 -0.37
N THR A 38 -3.04 9.89 -0.75
CA THR A 38 -3.52 11.20 -0.31
C THR A 38 -4.71 11.08 0.64
N LEU A 39 -5.23 12.22 1.11
CA LEU A 39 -6.37 12.29 2.00
C LEU A 39 -7.61 12.85 1.30
N MET A 40 -8.76 12.37 1.71
CA MET A 40 -10.07 12.91 1.33
C MET A 40 -10.93 13.16 2.58
N SER A 41 -11.84 14.11 2.48
CA SER A 41 -12.82 14.36 3.54
C SER A 41 -13.74 13.15 3.74
N LEU A 42 -14.25 12.97 4.95
CA LEU A 42 -15.20 11.90 5.26
C LEU A 42 -16.46 11.95 4.39
N THR A 43 -16.92 13.17 4.07
CA THR A 43 -18.08 13.37 3.17
C THR A 43 -17.80 12.85 1.77
N TYR A 44 -16.59 13.11 1.25
CA TYR A 44 -16.18 12.62 -0.08
C TYR A 44 -16.03 11.09 -0.08
N ALA A 45 -15.45 10.53 0.98
CA ALA A 45 -15.32 9.08 1.14
C ALA A 45 -16.67 8.35 1.16
N LYS A 46 -17.70 8.95 1.80
CA LYS A 46 -19.07 8.42 1.80
C LYS A 46 -19.69 8.39 0.39
N GLN A 47 -19.29 9.31 -0.49
CA GLN A 47 -19.76 9.35 -1.90
C GLN A 47 -18.97 8.41 -2.79
N PHE A 48 -17.64 8.29 -2.56
CA PHE A 48 -16.71 7.53 -3.39
C PHE A 48 -15.91 6.50 -2.57
N PRO A 49 -16.57 5.51 -1.93
CA PRO A 49 -15.92 4.55 -1.04
C PRO A 49 -14.86 3.70 -1.73
N ILE A 50 -14.93 3.54 -3.06
CA ILE A 50 -13.93 2.80 -3.84
C ILE A 50 -12.51 3.39 -3.70
N LEU A 51 -12.39 4.67 -3.40
CA LEU A 51 -11.10 5.34 -3.19
C LEU A 51 -10.36 4.86 -1.93
N THR A 52 -11.04 4.17 -1.00
CA THR A 52 -10.40 3.60 0.19
C THR A 52 -9.81 2.21 -0.06
N ILE A 53 -10.11 1.57 -1.19
CA ILE A 53 -9.62 0.22 -1.48
C ILE A 53 -8.10 0.27 -1.72
N ALA A 54 -7.35 -0.58 -1.00
CA ALA A 54 -5.89 -0.63 -1.01
C ALA A 54 -5.18 0.61 -0.42
N CYS A 55 -5.85 1.47 0.35
CA CYS A 55 -5.19 2.59 1.03
C CYS A 55 -4.17 2.13 2.09
N GLY A 56 -4.35 0.96 2.71
CA GLY A 56 -3.39 0.41 3.67
C GLY A 56 -1.99 0.21 3.06
N PRO A 57 -1.82 -0.64 2.06
CA PRO A 57 -0.54 -0.78 1.37
C PRO A 57 0.03 0.54 0.84
N THR A 58 -0.82 1.43 0.35
CA THR A 58 -0.42 2.75 -0.15
C THR A 58 0.19 3.61 0.96
N ASN A 59 -0.42 3.62 2.15
CA ASN A 59 0.16 4.29 3.32
C ASN A 59 1.54 3.71 3.67
N SER A 60 1.68 2.38 3.66
CA SER A 60 2.97 1.74 3.90
C SER A 60 4.04 2.17 2.89
N ILE A 61 3.68 2.31 1.61
CA ILE A 61 4.58 2.81 0.56
C ILE A 61 4.98 4.28 0.83
N ARG A 62 4.03 5.14 1.20
CA ARG A 62 4.31 6.53 1.57
C ARG A 62 5.19 6.63 2.82
N GLY A 63 4.88 5.84 3.85
CA GLY A 63 5.70 5.76 5.07
C GLY A 63 7.10 5.24 4.82
N ALA A 64 7.26 4.24 3.95
CA ALA A 64 8.55 3.72 3.52
C ALA A 64 9.39 4.79 2.82
N SER A 65 8.78 5.59 1.91
CA SER A 65 9.41 6.75 1.26
C SER A 65 9.97 7.72 2.29
N TYR A 66 9.15 8.11 3.25
CA TYR A 66 9.54 9.04 4.31
C TYR A 66 10.68 8.49 5.17
N LEU A 67 10.56 7.25 5.64
CA LEU A 67 11.55 6.61 6.51
C LEU A 67 12.89 6.38 5.84
N ALA A 68 12.90 6.07 4.55
CA ALA A 68 14.12 5.83 3.78
C ALA A 68 14.70 7.11 3.14
N GLY A 69 13.92 8.20 3.08
CA GLY A 69 14.31 9.41 2.35
C GLY A 69 14.44 9.20 0.83
N LEU A 70 13.71 8.21 0.28
CA LEU A 70 13.76 7.86 -1.14
C LEU A 70 12.45 8.22 -1.82
N LYS A 71 12.55 8.69 -3.07
CA LYS A 71 11.40 8.95 -3.93
C LYS A 71 11.10 7.83 -4.92
N ASP A 72 12.10 7.01 -5.23
CA ASP A 72 12.01 5.89 -6.18
C ASP A 72 12.59 4.63 -5.56
N ALA A 73 11.78 3.62 -5.38
CA ALA A 73 12.15 2.32 -4.83
C ALA A 73 11.03 1.28 -5.04
N VAL A 74 11.36 0.03 -4.87
CA VAL A 74 10.34 -1.00 -4.57
C VAL A 74 10.12 -1.02 -3.07
N VAL A 75 8.89 -1.08 -2.63
CA VAL A 75 8.53 -1.22 -1.21
C VAL A 75 7.97 -2.62 -0.99
N LEU A 76 8.49 -3.30 0.02
CA LEU A 76 8.03 -4.59 0.49
C LEU A 76 7.46 -4.42 1.90
N ASP A 77 6.13 -4.44 2.01
CA ASP A 77 5.41 -4.39 3.29
C ASP A 77 5.03 -5.81 3.73
N VAL A 78 5.66 -6.29 4.77
CA VAL A 78 5.45 -7.64 5.30
C VAL A 78 4.59 -7.59 6.54
N GLY A 79 3.35 -8.04 6.37
CA GLY A 79 2.39 -8.16 7.47
C GLY A 79 2.43 -9.51 8.18
N GLY A 80 1.39 -9.78 8.95
CA GLY A 80 1.21 -11.07 9.62
C GLY A 80 0.73 -12.19 8.69
N THR A 81 0.06 -11.87 7.59
CA THR A 81 -0.59 -12.84 6.69
C THR A 81 -0.07 -12.74 5.26
N THR A 82 0.17 -11.53 4.79
CA THR A 82 0.58 -11.23 3.41
C THR A 82 1.80 -10.34 3.38
N SER A 83 2.47 -10.35 2.24
CA SER A 83 3.44 -9.33 1.87
C SER A 83 2.92 -8.59 0.65
N ASP A 84 2.90 -7.27 0.73
CA ASP A 84 2.47 -6.38 -0.33
C ASP A 84 3.69 -5.70 -0.95
N ILE A 85 3.83 -5.83 -2.27
CA ILE A 85 4.94 -5.25 -3.03
C ILE A 85 4.37 -4.16 -3.92
N GLY A 86 4.87 -2.94 -3.75
CA GLY A 86 4.50 -1.79 -4.55
C GLY A 86 5.71 -1.02 -5.04
N VAL A 87 5.51 -0.13 -5.99
CA VAL A 87 6.56 0.73 -6.54
C VAL A 87 6.29 2.17 -6.17
N LEU A 88 7.33 2.82 -5.67
CA LEU A 88 7.36 4.23 -5.36
C LEU A 88 7.96 4.98 -6.56
N VAL A 89 7.27 5.99 -7.04
CA VAL A 89 7.71 6.90 -8.12
C VAL A 89 7.47 8.33 -7.68
N ASP A 90 8.50 9.17 -7.71
CA ASP A 90 8.44 10.57 -7.28
C ASP A 90 7.82 10.78 -5.88
N GLY A 91 7.99 9.80 -4.98
CA GLY A 91 7.46 9.83 -3.61
C GLY A 91 6.00 9.40 -3.47
N PHE A 92 5.36 8.94 -4.56
CA PHE A 92 3.99 8.42 -4.54
C PHE A 92 3.93 6.97 -5.03
N PRO A 93 2.92 6.20 -4.57
CA PRO A 93 2.69 4.88 -5.11
C PRO A 93 2.38 4.91 -6.60
N ARG A 94 3.05 4.05 -7.38
CA ARG A 94 2.74 3.89 -8.80
C ARG A 94 1.30 3.40 -8.97
N GLU A 95 0.55 4.06 -9.84
CA GLU A 95 -0.80 3.64 -10.19
C GLU A 95 -0.79 2.72 -11.42
N SER A 96 -1.68 1.73 -11.43
CA SER A 96 -1.91 0.89 -12.60
C SER A 96 -2.57 1.71 -13.71
N SER A 97 -2.01 1.65 -14.91
CA SER A 97 -2.58 2.28 -16.10
C SER A 97 -3.72 1.46 -16.72
N LEU A 98 -3.89 0.22 -16.29
CA LEU A 98 -4.88 -0.71 -16.82
C LEU A 98 -6.13 -0.74 -15.94
N ALA A 99 -7.28 -1.07 -16.57
CA ALA A 99 -8.49 -1.36 -15.84
C ALA A 99 -8.27 -2.55 -14.89
N VAL A 100 -8.53 -2.34 -13.62
CA VAL A 100 -8.33 -3.34 -12.56
C VAL A 100 -9.64 -4.05 -12.25
N ASP A 101 -9.57 -5.36 -12.01
CA ASP A 101 -10.70 -6.12 -11.53
C ASP A 101 -10.78 -5.98 -9.99
N VAL A 102 -11.88 -5.42 -9.51
CA VAL A 102 -12.16 -5.29 -8.08
C VAL A 102 -13.35 -6.18 -7.74
N GLY A 103 -13.08 -7.28 -7.05
CA GLY A 103 -14.11 -8.22 -6.65
C GLY A 103 -14.90 -8.85 -7.80
N GLY A 104 -14.25 -9.16 -8.92
CA GLY A 104 -14.84 -9.72 -10.14
C GLY A 104 -15.59 -8.69 -11.00
N VAL A 105 -15.35 -7.41 -10.77
CA VAL A 105 -15.89 -6.32 -11.61
C VAL A 105 -14.73 -5.53 -12.20
N ARG A 106 -14.61 -5.54 -13.53
CA ARG A 106 -13.65 -4.72 -14.23
C ARG A 106 -14.02 -3.25 -14.10
N THR A 107 -13.12 -2.46 -13.57
CA THR A 107 -13.31 -1.02 -13.34
C THR A 107 -12.30 -0.22 -14.14
N ASN A 108 -12.69 0.96 -14.62
CA ASN A 108 -11.75 1.94 -15.18
C ASN A 108 -11.14 2.83 -14.10
N PHE A 109 -11.19 2.37 -12.87
CA PHE A 109 -10.73 3.08 -11.71
C PHE A 109 -9.23 2.84 -11.53
N ARG A 110 -8.46 3.88 -11.27
CA ARG A 110 -7.04 3.74 -10.99
C ARG A 110 -6.85 3.14 -9.61
N MET A 111 -6.02 2.14 -9.56
CA MET A 111 -5.64 1.46 -8.34
C MET A 111 -4.12 1.50 -8.21
N PRO A 112 -3.57 1.51 -7.01
CA PRO A 112 -2.14 1.36 -6.84
C PRO A 112 -1.70 0.04 -7.47
N ASP A 113 -0.56 0.08 -8.13
CA ASP A 113 0.06 -1.10 -8.73
C ASP A 113 0.77 -1.88 -7.62
N ILE A 114 0.09 -2.89 -7.11
CA ILE A 114 0.53 -3.68 -5.96
C ILE A 114 0.35 -5.17 -6.26
N VAL A 115 1.36 -5.95 -5.94
CA VAL A 115 1.30 -7.41 -5.92
C VAL A 115 1.29 -7.88 -4.48
N SER A 116 0.27 -8.67 -4.10
CA SER A 116 0.18 -9.31 -2.79
C SER A 116 0.48 -10.80 -2.91
N ILE A 117 1.30 -11.31 -2.00
CA ILE A 117 1.60 -12.74 -1.87
C ILE A 117 1.23 -13.23 -0.47
N GLY A 118 0.78 -14.48 -0.35
CA GLY A 118 0.36 -15.09 0.92
C GLY A 118 1.53 -15.52 1.80
N VAL A 119 2.51 -14.63 1.98
CA VAL A 119 3.69 -14.84 2.84
C VAL A 119 3.73 -13.69 3.85
N GLY A 120 3.66 -14.01 5.13
CA GLY A 120 3.74 -13.06 6.24
C GLY A 120 4.20 -13.78 7.51
N GLY A 121 4.36 -13.06 8.61
CA GLY A 121 4.88 -13.63 9.86
C GLY A 121 4.09 -14.81 10.42
N GLY A 122 2.78 -14.86 10.19
CA GLY A 122 1.90 -15.95 10.62
C GLY A 122 1.65 -17.02 9.55
N SER A 123 2.29 -16.96 8.38
CA SER A 123 2.11 -17.95 7.32
C SER A 123 2.54 -19.33 7.78
N LEU A 124 1.68 -20.33 7.51
CA LEU A 124 1.93 -21.72 7.88
C LEU A 124 3.04 -22.32 7.02
N VAL A 125 3.92 -23.07 7.69
CA VAL A 125 5.00 -23.82 7.05
C VAL A 125 4.63 -25.31 7.07
N ARG A 126 4.77 -25.98 5.93
CA ARG A 126 4.51 -27.42 5.84
C ARG A 126 5.61 -28.11 5.04
N GLU A 127 6.06 -29.25 5.52
CA GLU A 127 6.90 -30.16 4.76
C GLU A 127 6.02 -31.12 3.96
N GLN A 128 6.37 -31.33 2.71
CA GLN A 128 5.66 -32.22 1.82
C GLN A 128 6.30 -33.62 1.85
N PRO A 129 5.58 -34.68 1.42
CA PRO A 129 6.12 -36.06 1.40
C PRO A 129 7.37 -36.23 0.55
N ASP A 130 7.59 -35.39 -0.45
CA ASP A 130 8.79 -35.37 -1.31
C ASP A 130 9.96 -34.61 -0.70
N GLY A 131 9.79 -34.10 0.54
CA GLY A 131 10.77 -33.29 1.25
C GLY A 131 10.78 -31.83 0.81
N SER A 132 9.95 -31.38 -0.13
CA SER A 132 9.80 -29.96 -0.44
C SER A 132 9.07 -29.20 0.69
N VAL A 133 9.19 -27.88 0.72
CA VAL A 133 8.51 -27.05 1.72
C VAL A 133 7.54 -26.07 1.07
N THR A 134 6.40 -25.85 1.71
CA THR A 134 5.43 -24.83 1.34
C THR A 134 5.31 -23.78 2.43
N VAL A 135 5.14 -22.51 2.03
CA VAL A 135 4.96 -21.36 2.90
C VAL A 135 3.69 -20.65 2.47
N GLY A 136 2.73 -20.55 3.38
CA GLY A 136 1.44 -19.96 3.07
C GLY A 136 0.66 -20.74 2.00
N PRO A 137 -0.38 -20.15 1.38
CA PRO A 137 -1.01 -18.87 1.73
C PRO A 137 -1.81 -18.92 3.05
N ASP A 138 -2.04 -20.11 3.63
CA ASP A 138 -2.70 -20.24 4.92
C ASP A 138 -1.89 -19.55 6.01
N SER A 139 -2.57 -18.88 6.95
CA SER A 139 -1.93 -18.13 8.02
C SER A 139 -2.75 -18.21 9.30
N VAL A 140 -2.08 -18.17 10.45
CA VAL A 140 -2.74 -17.98 11.76
C VAL A 140 -3.23 -16.55 11.95
N GLY A 141 -2.75 -15.60 11.13
CA GLY A 141 -3.16 -14.20 11.15
C GLY A 141 -2.95 -13.57 12.53
N TYR A 142 -3.96 -12.85 13.03
CA TYR A 142 -3.90 -12.17 14.33
C TYR A 142 -3.77 -13.11 15.54
N ARG A 143 -4.02 -14.41 15.36
CA ARG A 143 -3.88 -15.43 16.42
C ARG A 143 -2.45 -15.92 16.60
N ILE A 144 -1.46 -15.28 15.99
CA ILE A 144 -0.06 -15.70 16.04
C ILE A 144 0.45 -15.91 17.47
N THR A 145 0.07 -15.04 18.41
CA THR A 145 0.48 -15.13 19.82
C THR A 145 -0.18 -16.29 20.60
N GLN A 146 -1.16 -16.95 19.99
CA GLN A 146 -1.87 -18.10 20.58
C GLN A 146 -1.51 -19.40 19.85
N GLU A 147 -1.30 -19.34 18.53
CA GLU A 147 -1.20 -20.52 17.69
C GLU A 147 0.24 -20.86 17.27
N ALA A 148 1.15 -19.88 17.15
CA ALA A 148 2.53 -20.16 16.75
C ALA A 148 3.33 -20.87 17.85
N LEU A 149 4.25 -21.75 17.46
CA LEU A 149 5.06 -22.56 18.37
C LEU A 149 5.84 -21.70 19.36
N VAL A 150 6.47 -20.64 18.91
CA VAL A 150 7.30 -19.73 19.73
C VAL A 150 6.51 -19.08 20.88
N PHE A 151 5.20 -18.99 20.76
CA PHE A 151 4.29 -18.52 21.81
C PHE A 151 3.61 -19.66 22.60
N GLY A 152 3.94 -20.93 22.27
CA GLY A 152 3.38 -22.11 22.94
C GLY A 152 2.15 -22.71 22.28
N GLY A 153 1.84 -22.27 21.07
CA GLY A 153 0.83 -22.90 20.23
C GLY A 153 1.31 -24.21 19.57
N THR A 154 0.58 -24.65 18.57
CA THR A 154 0.81 -25.92 17.88
C THR A 154 1.07 -25.78 16.39
N GLN A 155 1.05 -24.57 15.85
CA GLN A 155 1.22 -24.30 14.42
C GLN A 155 2.64 -23.82 14.15
N LEU A 156 3.29 -24.43 13.15
CA LEU A 156 4.59 -23.97 12.66
C LEU A 156 4.38 -22.80 11.68
N THR A 157 4.95 -21.64 12.02
CA THR A 157 4.83 -20.41 11.25
C THR A 157 6.20 -19.92 10.77
N THR A 158 6.20 -18.97 9.84
CA THR A 158 7.42 -18.29 9.37
C THR A 158 8.14 -17.53 10.49
N THR A 159 7.40 -16.99 11.48
CA THR A 159 7.99 -16.38 12.68
C THR A 159 8.79 -17.39 13.50
N ASP A 160 8.29 -18.62 13.64
CA ASP A 160 9.01 -19.69 14.36
C ASP A 160 10.35 -20.02 13.66
N ILE A 161 10.36 -20.03 12.34
CA ILE A 161 11.56 -20.22 11.52
C ILE A 161 12.56 -19.09 11.74
N ALA A 162 12.11 -17.83 11.71
CA ALA A 162 12.99 -16.68 11.93
C ALA A 162 13.61 -16.70 13.33
N VAL A 163 12.85 -17.08 14.38
CA VAL A 163 13.37 -17.24 15.75
C VAL A 163 14.32 -18.42 15.83
N ARG A 164 14.01 -19.58 15.21
CA ARG A 164 14.88 -20.76 15.19
C ARG A 164 16.24 -20.47 14.59
N LEU A 165 16.30 -19.64 13.56
CA LEU A 165 17.55 -19.22 12.90
C LEU A 165 18.24 -18.03 13.58
N GLY A 166 17.65 -17.45 14.63
CA GLY A 166 18.21 -16.32 15.35
C GLY A 166 18.03 -14.96 14.68
N HIS A 167 17.18 -14.88 13.63
CA HIS A 167 16.88 -13.62 12.94
C HIS A 167 15.85 -12.73 13.67
N ALA A 168 15.15 -13.29 14.66
CA ALA A 168 14.19 -12.57 15.46
C ALA A 168 14.24 -12.96 16.94
N GLN A 169 13.92 -12.01 17.82
CA GLN A 169 13.83 -12.19 19.26
C GLN A 169 12.39 -11.92 19.72
N VAL A 170 11.50 -12.87 19.46
CA VAL A 170 10.08 -12.79 19.85
C VAL A 170 9.65 -14.13 20.49
N GLY A 171 8.74 -14.07 21.46
CA GLY A 171 8.28 -15.25 22.19
C GLY A 171 9.38 -15.96 22.97
N ASP A 172 9.29 -17.28 23.04
CA ASP A 172 10.24 -18.15 23.76
C ASP A 172 11.02 -19.04 22.78
N PRO A 173 12.30 -18.71 22.49
CA PRO A 173 13.13 -19.48 21.55
C PRO A 173 13.29 -20.97 21.93
N SER A 174 13.17 -21.33 23.19
CA SER A 174 13.29 -22.72 23.64
C SER A 174 12.22 -23.63 23.02
N LYS A 175 11.05 -23.08 22.70
CA LYS A 175 9.94 -23.81 22.12
C LYS A 175 10.16 -24.20 20.66
N VAL A 176 11.05 -23.55 19.96
CA VAL A 176 11.41 -23.82 18.57
C VAL A 176 12.81 -24.43 18.41
N ALA A 177 13.56 -24.61 19.52
CA ALA A 177 14.92 -25.16 19.52
C ALA A 177 15.00 -26.60 18.97
N HIS A 178 13.91 -27.37 19.04
CA HIS A 178 13.81 -28.72 18.52
C HIS A 178 13.69 -28.81 17.00
N LEU A 179 13.37 -27.70 16.32
CA LEU A 179 13.29 -27.68 14.86
C LEU A 179 14.66 -27.90 14.24
N ASP A 180 14.70 -28.79 13.24
CA ASP A 180 15.94 -29.04 12.49
C ASP A 180 16.42 -27.77 11.80
N GLN A 181 17.71 -27.52 11.88
CA GLN A 181 18.31 -26.29 11.35
C GLN A 181 18.29 -26.27 9.82
N ALA A 182 18.62 -27.39 9.18
CA ALA A 182 18.62 -27.48 7.71
C ALA A 182 17.21 -27.32 7.15
N PHE A 183 16.20 -27.83 7.84
CA PHE A 183 14.81 -27.58 7.51
C PHE A 183 14.45 -26.09 7.61
N ALA A 184 14.82 -25.45 8.71
CA ALA A 184 14.56 -24.03 8.91
C ALA A 184 15.24 -23.15 7.84
N GLU A 185 16.49 -23.45 7.49
CA GLU A 185 17.23 -22.79 6.42
C GLU A 185 16.56 -22.96 5.05
N LYS A 186 16.06 -24.17 4.75
CA LYS A 186 15.31 -24.47 3.53
C LYS A 186 14.02 -23.66 3.41
N VAL A 187 13.27 -23.53 4.52
CA VAL A 187 12.07 -22.68 4.57
C VAL A 187 12.43 -21.21 4.37
N TYR A 188 13.50 -20.74 5.00
CA TYR A 188 13.94 -19.35 4.89
C TYR A 188 14.38 -19.02 3.45
N GLN A 189 15.08 -19.93 2.79
CA GLN A 189 15.39 -19.81 1.37
C GLN A 189 14.10 -19.74 0.53
N LYS A 190 13.11 -20.60 0.81
CA LYS A 190 11.83 -20.59 0.08
C LYS A 190 11.07 -19.27 0.22
N ILE A 191 11.12 -18.65 1.39
CA ILE A 191 10.58 -17.28 1.59
C ILE A 191 11.30 -16.30 0.66
N GLY A 192 12.62 -16.33 0.61
CA GLY A 192 13.43 -15.48 -0.26
C GLY A 192 13.09 -15.65 -1.75
N GLU A 193 12.90 -16.88 -2.22
CA GLU A 193 12.48 -17.19 -3.59
C GLU A 193 11.12 -16.56 -3.92
N LEU A 194 10.10 -16.80 -3.07
CA LEU A 194 8.73 -16.28 -3.28
C LEU A 194 8.69 -14.74 -3.32
N VAL A 195 9.46 -14.11 -2.44
CA VAL A 195 9.56 -12.64 -2.38
C VAL A 195 10.31 -12.10 -3.58
N SER A 196 11.43 -12.72 -3.97
CA SER A 196 12.20 -12.31 -5.16
C SER A 196 11.37 -12.39 -6.45
N GLU A 197 10.60 -13.47 -6.62
CA GLU A 197 9.67 -13.62 -7.75
C GLU A 197 8.60 -12.52 -7.76
N ALA A 198 8.09 -12.15 -6.60
CA ALA A 198 7.08 -11.10 -6.49
C ALA A 198 7.66 -9.71 -6.78
N ILE A 199 8.89 -9.43 -6.31
CA ILE A 199 9.63 -8.21 -6.64
C ILE A 199 9.89 -8.14 -8.15
N ASP A 200 10.32 -9.23 -8.78
CA ASP A 200 10.62 -9.26 -10.22
C ASP A 200 9.39 -8.93 -11.07
N ARG A 201 8.21 -9.37 -10.68
CA ARG A 201 6.94 -9.01 -11.35
C ARG A 201 6.62 -7.51 -11.29
N MET A 202 7.17 -6.78 -10.32
CA MET A 202 6.95 -5.34 -10.15
C MET A 202 7.97 -4.48 -10.88
N LYS A 203 9.09 -5.08 -11.29
CA LYS A 203 10.16 -4.40 -12.03
C LYS A 203 9.71 -4.03 -13.45
N THR A 204 10.19 -2.91 -13.92
CA THR A 204 10.00 -2.44 -15.32
C THR A 204 11.23 -2.65 -16.18
N SER A 205 12.33 -3.14 -15.58
CA SER A 205 13.59 -3.46 -16.26
C SER A 205 14.25 -4.66 -15.62
N SER A 206 15.24 -5.25 -16.27
CA SER A 206 16.03 -6.36 -15.75
C SER A 206 17.07 -5.94 -14.70
N ALA A 207 17.24 -4.64 -14.44
CA ALA A 207 18.20 -4.16 -13.45
C ALA A 207 17.78 -4.48 -12.03
N ASP A 208 18.78 -4.67 -11.16
CA ASP A 208 18.54 -4.84 -9.73
C ASP A 208 18.00 -3.55 -9.10
N VAL A 209 17.05 -3.68 -8.19
CA VAL A 209 16.33 -2.57 -7.58
C VAL A 209 16.73 -2.34 -6.13
N THR A 210 16.52 -1.13 -5.64
CA THR A 210 16.52 -0.85 -4.19
C THR A 210 15.15 -1.22 -3.63
N VAL A 211 15.12 -1.99 -2.55
CA VAL A 211 13.91 -2.38 -1.82
C VAL A 211 13.92 -1.74 -0.44
N VAL A 212 12.84 -1.04 -0.09
CA VAL A 212 12.59 -0.58 1.27
C VAL A 212 11.66 -1.59 1.94
N LEU A 213 12.15 -2.21 3.01
CA LEU A 213 11.45 -3.22 3.76
C LEU A 213 10.76 -2.61 4.98
N VAL A 214 9.45 -2.79 5.06
CA VAL A 214 8.60 -2.32 6.16
C VAL A 214 7.65 -3.42 6.63
N GLY A 215 6.85 -3.11 7.64
CA GLY A 215 5.88 -4.02 8.22
C GLY A 215 6.43 -4.87 9.36
N GLY A 216 5.55 -5.25 10.29
CA GLY A 216 5.94 -6.01 11.50
C GLY A 216 6.41 -7.43 11.22
N GLY A 217 6.08 -8.01 10.06
CA GLY A 217 6.55 -9.31 9.61
C GLY A 217 7.93 -9.30 8.94
N SER A 218 8.56 -8.16 8.80
CA SER A 218 9.86 -7.99 8.09
C SER A 218 11.00 -8.88 8.62
N ILE A 219 10.87 -9.38 9.84
CA ILE A 219 11.80 -10.32 10.49
C ILE A 219 12.00 -11.64 9.75
N ILE A 220 11.01 -12.03 8.89
CA ILE A 220 11.08 -13.29 8.13
C ILE A 220 11.83 -13.16 6.81
N ILE A 221 12.22 -11.95 6.41
CA ILE A 221 12.82 -11.69 5.10
C ILE A 221 14.34 -11.85 5.15
N PRO A 222 14.92 -12.64 4.23
CA PRO A 222 16.38 -12.77 4.08
C PRO A 222 17.08 -11.44 3.80
N GLU A 223 18.33 -11.34 4.24
CA GLU A 223 19.16 -10.15 3.94
C GLU A 223 19.49 -10.03 2.45
N GLU A 224 19.62 -11.17 1.76
CA GLU A 224 19.93 -11.23 0.34
C GLU A 224 18.72 -11.76 -0.42
N LEU A 225 18.31 -11.01 -1.43
CA LEU A 225 17.20 -11.34 -2.35
C LEU A 225 17.68 -11.22 -3.79
N THR A 226 17.31 -12.17 -4.63
CA THR A 226 17.66 -12.13 -6.06
C THR A 226 17.03 -10.91 -6.74
N GLY A 227 17.83 -10.18 -7.51
CA GLY A 227 17.38 -8.98 -8.23
C GLY A 227 17.23 -7.73 -7.36
N VAL A 228 17.80 -7.75 -6.14
CA VAL A 228 17.81 -6.63 -5.20
C VAL A 228 19.26 -6.21 -4.96
N LYS A 229 19.60 -4.96 -5.31
CA LYS A 229 20.92 -4.38 -5.09
C LYS A 229 21.14 -3.84 -3.67
N ALA A 230 20.04 -3.42 -3.02
CA ALA A 230 20.06 -2.91 -1.65
C ALA A 230 18.70 -3.18 -0.97
N LEU A 231 18.74 -3.76 0.21
CA LEU A 231 17.60 -3.96 1.09
C LEU A 231 17.71 -3.00 2.28
N ILE A 232 16.85 -1.98 2.29
CA ILE A 232 16.86 -0.92 3.31
C ILE A 232 15.84 -1.28 4.39
N ARG A 233 16.30 -1.43 5.62
CA ARG A 233 15.49 -1.64 6.82
C ARG A 233 15.52 -0.36 7.66
N ASN A 234 14.38 -0.03 8.27
CA ASN A 234 14.29 1.08 9.22
C ASN A 234 13.69 0.56 10.53
N GLU A 235 14.21 1.05 11.65
CA GLU A 235 13.75 0.66 12.99
C GLU A 235 12.25 0.93 13.21
N ASN A 236 11.72 1.97 12.57
CA ASN A 236 10.31 2.33 12.59
C ASN A 236 9.50 1.71 11.44
N GLY A 237 10.09 0.77 10.69
CA GLY A 237 9.43 0.12 9.55
C GLY A 237 8.12 -0.58 9.90
N ALA A 238 8.02 -1.12 11.11
CA ALA A 238 6.81 -1.79 11.59
C ALA A 238 5.57 -0.87 11.67
N VAL A 239 5.77 0.45 11.76
CA VAL A 239 4.69 1.46 11.83
C VAL A 239 4.63 2.34 10.59
N ALA A 240 5.26 1.93 9.50
CA ALA A 240 5.29 2.68 8.23
C ALA A 240 3.89 3.07 7.74
N ASN A 241 2.91 2.18 7.89
CA ASN A 241 1.51 2.45 7.53
C ASN A 241 0.95 3.68 8.28
N ALA A 242 1.12 3.73 9.59
CA ALA A 242 0.67 4.86 10.42
C ALA A 242 1.43 6.15 10.09
N ILE A 243 2.75 6.05 9.84
CA ILE A 243 3.56 7.19 9.40
C ILE A 243 3.03 7.70 8.06
N GLY A 244 2.81 6.83 7.07
CA GLY A 244 2.29 7.23 5.78
C GLY A 244 0.94 7.93 5.86
N ALA A 245 0.04 7.44 6.71
CA ALA A 245 -1.24 8.09 6.96
C ALA A 245 -1.08 9.48 7.62
N SER A 246 -0.11 9.64 8.54
CA SER A 246 0.11 10.89 9.27
C SER A 246 0.75 12.01 8.43
N ILE A 247 1.52 11.65 7.40
CA ILE A 247 2.18 12.59 6.48
C ILE A 247 1.39 12.82 5.19
N ALA A 248 0.26 12.14 5.03
CA ALA A 248 -0.53 12.23 3.81
C ALA A 248 -1.11 13.63 3.64
N GLN A 249 -1.16 14.10 2.40
CA GLN A 249 -1.62 15.41 2.01
C GLN A 249 -3.03 15.34 1.44
N ILE A 250 -3.79 16.43 1.56
CA ILE A 250 -5.11 16.55 0.95
C ILE A 250 -4.93 16.73 -0.55
N SER A 251 -5.66 15.94 -1.36
CA SER A 251 -5.64 16.09 -2.81
C SER A 251 -6.87 16.81 -3.35
N GLY A 252 -6.65 17.54 -4.44
CA GLY A 252 -7.67 18.01 -5.34
C GLY A 252 -7.40 17.47 -6.73
N GLN A 253 -8.44 17.00 -7.42
CA GLN A 253 -8.32 16.44 -8.74
C GLN A 253 -9.42 16.97 -9.65
N TYR A 254 -9.03 17.37 -10.86
CA TYR A 254 -9.98 17.77 -11.88
C TYR A 254 -9.70 17.06 -13.20
N GLU A 255 -10.76 16.52 -13.83
CA GLU A 255 -10.68 15.85 -15.11
C GLU A 255 -11.79 16.39 -16.02
N GLN A 256 -11.40 16.78 -17.23
CA GLN A 256 -12.34 17.25 -18.26
C GLN A 256 -11.78 16.97 -19.66
N ILE A 257 -12.70 16.85 -20.62
CA ILE A 257 -12.37 16.78 -22.04
C ILE A 257 -12.30 18.21 -22.59
N TYR A 258 -11.13 18.58 -23.13
CA TYR A 258 -10.91 19.83 -23.83
C TYR A 258 -10.73 19.60 -25.32
N VAL A 259 -11.21 20.53 -26.12
CA VAL A 259 -11.08 20.52 -27.57
C VAL A 259 -10.05 21.58 -27.94
N TYR A 260 -8.80 21.18 -28.23
CA TYR A 260 -7.68 22.10 -28.43
C TYR A 260 -7.79 22.97 -29.70
N SER A 261 -8.75 22.69 -30.60
CA SER A 261 -9.12 23.61 -31.67
C SER A 261 -9.93 24.83 -31.19
N LYS A 262 -10.55 24.75 -29.97
CA LYS A 262 -11.38 25.79 -29.38
C LYS A 262 -10.73 26.54 -28.22
N ILE A 263 -9.79 25.88 -27.52
CA ILE A 263 -9.05 26.44 -26.40
C ILE A 263 -7.58 26.05 -26.53
N GLN A 264 -6.67 27.00 -26.35
CA GLN A 264 -5.24 26.69 -26.35
C GLN A 264 -4.90 25.74 -25.20
N ARG A 265 -3.95 24.83 -25.45
CA ARG A 265 -3.53 23.80 -24.48
C ARG A 265 -3.15 24.41 -23.13
N ASP A 266 -2.36 25.48 -23.11
CA ASP A 266 -1.91 26.13 -21.87
C ASP A 266 -3.07 26.75 -21.09
N ALA A 267 -4.07 27.30 -21.79
CA ALA A 267 -5.28 27.83 -21.14
C ALA A 267 -6.16 26.70 -20.57
N ALA A 268 -6.25 25.56 -21.27
CA ALA A 268 -6.96 24.37 -20.74
C ALA A 268 -6.27 23.80 -19.52
N LEU A 269 -4.93 23.75 -19.51
CA LEU A 269 -4.15 23.30 -18.37
C LEU A 269 -4.33 24.24 -17.16
N ALA A 270 -4.26 25.54 -17.38
CA ALA A 270 -4.47 26.55 -16.32
C ALA A 270 -5.89 26.44 -15.71
N ASP A 271 -6.92 26.29 -16.54
CA ASP A 271 -8.31 26.09 -16.08
C ASP A 271 -8.46 24.82 -15.24
N ALA A 272 -7.88 23.70 -15.73
CA ALA A 272 -7.95 22.44 -15.00
C ALA A 272 -7.18 22.49 -13.67
N GLN A 273 -6.01 23.14 -13.66
CA GLN A 273 -5.21 23.33 -12.46
C GLN A 273 -5.92 24.21 -11.42
N GLU A 274 -6.49 25.32 -11.83
CA GLU A 274 -7.27 26.20 -10.95
C GLU A 274 -8.42 25.44 -10.30
N LYS A 275 -9.16 24.63 -11.06
CA LYS A 275 -10.27 23.83 -10.52
C LYS A 275 -9.80 22.72 -9.58
N ALA A 276 -8.65 22.09 -9.86
CA ALA A 276 -8.05 21.12 -8.95
C ALA A 276 -7.63 21.78 -7.63
N VAL A 277 -7.02 22.97 -7.68
CA VAL A 277 -6.66 23.77 -6.50
C VAL A 277 -7.90 24.11 -5.67
N GLN A 278 -8.96 24.62 -6.30
CA GLN A 278 -10.22 24.92 -5.62
C GLN A 278 -10.80 23.69 -4.91
N GLN A 279 -10.72 22.49 -5.53
CA GLN A 279 -11.16 21.27 -4.88
C GLN A 279 -10.31 20.88 -3.67
N ALA A 280 -8.98 21.04 -3.74
CA ALA A 280 -8.09 20.79 -2.62
C ALA A 280 -8.38 21.77 -1.44
N GLU A 281 -8.57 23.05 -1.73
CA GLU A 281 -8.93 24.06 -0.72
C GLU A 281 -10.27 23.77 -0.06
N LEU A 282 -11.28 23.41 -0.84
CA LEU A 282 -12.60 22.99 -0.33
C LEU A 282 -12.53 21.72 0.53
N ALA A 283 -11.56 20.83 0.24
CA ALA A 283 -11.30 19.66 1.06
C ALA A 283 -10.49 19.97 2.33
N GLY A 284 -9.96 21.20 2.52
CA GLY A 284 -9.24 21.63 3.70
C GLY A 284 -7.73 21.78 3.53
N ALA A 285 -7.21 21.76 2.30
CA ALA A 285 -5.81 22.05 2.06
C ALA A 285 -5.47 23.52 2.35
N VAL A 286 -4.32 23.76 2.97
CA VAL A 286 -3.84 25.11 3.26
C VAL A 286 -3.46 25.85 1.96
N PRO A 287 -4.11 26.97 1.64
CA PRO A 287 -3.70 27.78 0.49
C PRO A 287 -2.21 28.14 0.56
N GLY A 288 -1.53 28.10 -0.59
CA GLY A 288 -0.09 28.38 -0.66
C GLY A 288 0.82 27.17 -0.37
N THR A 289 0.28 26.06 0.10
CA THR A 289 1.00 24.76 0.20
C THR A 289 0.65 23.81 -0.92
N ILE A 290 -0.27 24.22 -1.81
CA ILE A 290 -0.80 23.36 -2.86
C ILE A 290 0.19 23.30 -4.01
N GLU A 291 0.61 22.07 -4.33
CA GLU A 291 1.56 21.76 -5.37
C GLU A 291 0.94 20.87 -6.45
N LEU A 292 1.34 21.09 -7.71
CA LEU A 292 0.96 20.24 -8.83
C LEU A 292 1.76 18.93 -8.78
N VAL A 293 1.04 17.79 -8.76
CA VAL A 293 1.67 16.45 -8.67
C VAL A 293 1.60 15.73 -10.00
N GLU A 294 0.47 15.84 -10.71
CA GLU A 294 0.25 15.07 -11.93
C GLU A 294 -0.54 15.88 -12.96
N VAL A 295 -0.10 15.79 -14.21
CA VAL A 295 -0.83 16.23 -15.41
C VAL A 295 -0.86 15.07 -16.39
N GLU A 296 -2.05 14.61 -16.72
CA GLU A 296 -2.25 13.57 -17.72
C GLU A 296 -3.10 14.09 -18.87
N GLU A 297 -2.57 13.93 -20.08
CA GLU A 297 -3.25 14.24 -21.33
C GLU A 297 -3.47 12.95 -22.12
N THR A 298 -4.73 12.55 -22.29
CA THR A 298 -5.10 11.37 -23.08
C THR A 298 -5.85 11.83 -24.33
N PRO A 299 -5.25 11.81 -25.54
CA PRO A 299 -5.94 12.13 -26.78
C PRO A 299 -7.07 11.14 -27.04
N LEU A 300 -8.24 11.65 -27.45
CA LEU A 300 -9.39 10.84 -27.83
C LEU A 300 -9.34 10.58 -29.35
N ALA A 301 -8.73 9.46 -29.74
CA ALA A 301 -8.42 9.12 -31.12
C ALA A 301 -9.61 9.10 -32.09
N TYR A 302 -10.82 8.95 -31.60
CA TYR A 302 -12.04 8.89 -32.41
C TYR A 302 -12.91 10.16 -32.35
N HIS A 303 -12.39 11.22 -31.70
CA HIS A 303 -13.12 12.48 -31.63
C HIS A 303 -12.78 13.38 -32.84
N PRO A 304 -13.77 13.85 -33.62
CA PRO A 304 -13.53 14.56 -34.88
C PRO A 304 -12.77 15.92 -34.71
N GLU A 305 -12.74 16.48 -33.51
CA GLU A 305 -12.18 17.81 -33.23
C GLU A 305 -10.89 17.77 -32.38
N ASN A 306 -10.10 16.68 -32.41
CA ASN A 306 -8.88 16.54 -31.58
C ASN A 306 -9.13 16.84 -30.09
N ALA A 307 -10.11 16.19 -29.52
CA ALA A 307 -10.38 16.31 -28.11
C ALA A 307 -9.37 15.51 -27.28
N THR A 308 -8.97 16.08 -26.15
CA THR A 308 -8.08 15.47 -25.18
C THR A 308 -8.72 15.45 -23.81
N ARG A 309 -8.69 14.31 -23.17
CA ARG A 309 -9.02 14.20 -21.74
C ARG A 309 -7.81 14.68 -20.96
N LEU A 310 -7.99 15.78 -20.26
CA LEU A 310 -6.98 16.38 -19.39
C LEU A 310 -7.36 16.10 -17.94
N ARG A 311 -6.46 15.50 -17.20
CA ARG A 311 -6.56 15.27 -15.75
C ARG A 311 -5.42 16.00 -15.05
N VAL A 312 -5.76 16.74 -14.02
CA VAL A 312 -4.80 17.45 -13.16
C VAL A 312 -5.03 17.04 -11.73
N LYS A 313 -3.95 16.74 -11.01
CA LYS A 313 -3.95 16.42 -9.58
C LYS A 313 -2.99 17.34 -8.85
N VAL A 314 -3.47 17.90 -7.76
CA VAL A 314 -2.71 18.72 -6.83
C VAL A 314 -2.78 18.14 -5.42
N VAL A 315 -1.79 18.43 -4.58
CA VAL A 315 -1.79 18.08 -3.15
C VAL A 315 -1.43 19.29 -2.32
N GLY A 316 -1.97 19.36 -1.11
CA GLY A 316 -1.67 20.43 -0.16
C GLY A 316 -1.67 19.92 1.28
N ASN A 317 -0.99 20.64 2.18
CA ASN A 317 -0.89 20.28 3.58
C ASN A 317 -2.23 20.51 4.29
N MET A 318 -2.48 19.76 5.36
CA MET A 318 -3.56 20.05 6.30
C MET A 318 -3.20 21.27 7.19
N TYR A 319 -4.24 21.93 7.74
CA TYR A 319 -4.08 22.92 8.81
C TYR A 319 -3.54 22.28 10.09
#